data_3795781612c08545c9ded4af20f78d6d
#
_entry.id   3795781612c08545c9ded4af20f78d6d
#
_cell.length_a   1.000
_cell.length_b   1.000
_cell.length_c   1.000
_cell.angle_alpha   90.00
_cell.angle_beta   90.00
_cell.angle_gamma   90.00
#
_symmetry.space_group_name_H-M   'P 1'
#
loop_
_entity.id
_entity.type
_entity.pdbx_description
1 polymer ?
#
loop_
_entity_poly.entity_id
_entity_poly.type
_entity_poly.pdbx_seq_one_letter_code
_entity_poly.pdbx_strand_id
1 'polypeptide(L)'
;MEIQDFSFTYPKAQNPSLRNITLPIKENHITALIGPSGCGKSTLLRAMNRIHDLYPGCQYEGAIKLKNRDGSVGDILDIKKENDFIHLRQRVGMIFQKPTPFPMTIYENIAYGLRIAGIKNKTDLEEIIVKSLQDAALWNEVKDRLHQDARGLSGGQQQRLCITRVVALKPDLMLFDEPTSALDPISTLAIEEMILGLKEKYSIAIVTHNMHQASRISDYTAFMYLGDLIEFDHTDVMFTNPKEQQTNNYITGKFG
;
A
#
# COMPACT_ATOMS: atom_id res chain seq x y z
N MET A 1 -1.95 -12.18 -2.60
CA MET A 1 -3.31 -11.96 -2.02
C MET A 1 -4.33 -12.12 -3.12
N GLU A 2 -5.49 -12.70 -2.81
CA GLU A 2 -6.59 -12.85 -3.79
C GLU A 2 -7.87 -12.28 -3.21
N ILE A 3 -8.50 -11.40 -3.95
CA ILE A 3 -9.79 -10.80 -3.63
C ILE A 3 -10.83 -11.52 -4.48
N GLN A 4 -11.93 -12.04 -3.87
CA GLN A 4 -12.93 -12.87 -4.55
C GLN A 4 -14.33 -12.36 -4.21
N ASP A 5 -15.06 -11.91 -5.23
CA ASP A 5 -16.45 -11.42 -5.16
C ASP A 5 -16.67 -10.42 -4.03
N PHE A 6 -15.67 -9.58 -3.78
CA PHE A 6 -15.61 -8.70 -2.63
C PHE A 6 -16.49 -7.46 -2.81
N SER A 7 -17.38 -7.23 -1.84
CA SER A 7 -18.18 -6.01 -1.73
C SER A 7 -17.97 -5.34 -0.38
N PHE A 8 -18.04 -4.02 -0.38
CA PHE A 8 -17.83 -3.22 0.83
C PHE A 8 -18.83 -2.09 0.95
N THR A 9 -19.45 -1.96 2.13
CA THR A 9 -20.41 -0.90 2.44
C THR A 9 -19.98 -0.12 3.68
N TYR A 10 -19.88 1.21 3.55
CA TYR A 10 -19.63 2.10 4.69
C TYR A 10 -20.84 2.15 5.63
N PRO A 11 -20.62 2.50 6.93
CA PRO A 11 -21.71 2.66 7.88
C PRO A 11 -22.78 3.64 7.35
N LYS A 12 -24.04 3.25 7.47
CA LYS A 12 -25.22 4.05 7.05
C LYS A 12 -25.34 4.31 5.53
N ALA A 13 -24.44 3.78 4.70
CA ALA A 13 -24.60 3.85 3.25
C ALA A 13 -25.70 2.87 2.81
N GLN A 14 -26.53 3.29 1.85
CA GLN A 14 -27.59 2.45 1.28
C GLN A 14 -27.03 1.47 0.22
N ASN A 15 -25.96 1.87 -0.45
CA ASN A 15 -25.37 1.08 -1.53
C ASN A 15 -23.89 0.75 -1.21
N PRO A 16 -23.40 -0.39 -1.66
CA PRO A 16 -21.98 -0.74 -1.54
C PRO A 16 -21.08 0.24 -2.32
N SER A 17 -19.97 0.59 -1.70
CA SER A 17 -18.93 1.42 -2.32
C SER A 17 -17.99 0.61 -3.21
N LEU A 18 -17.95 -0.71 -3.02
CA LEU A 18 -17.29 -1.70 -3.87
C LEU A 18 -18.25 -2.85 -4.14
N ARG A 19 -18.28 -3.35 -5.38
CA ARG A 19 -19.23 -4.37 -5.81
C ARG A 19 -18.51 -5.50 -6.52
N ASN A 20 -18.62 -6.71 -5.95
CA ASN A 20 -18.17 -7.99 -6.56
C ASN A 20 -16.75 -7.92 -7.16
N ILE A 21 -15.81 -7.27 -6.46
CA ILE A 21 -14.43 -7.14 -6.93
C ILE A 21 -13.73 -8.50 -6.86
N THR A 22 -13.22 -8.97 -7.99
CA THR A 22 -12.33 -10.14 -8.06
C THR A 22 -11.01 -9.71 -8.66
N LEU A 23 -9.95 -9.67 -7.83
CA LEU A 23 -8.64 -9.12 -8.19
C LEU A 23 -7.51 -9.90 -7.53
N PRO A 24 -6.59 -10.51 -8.29
CA PRO A 24 -5.38 -11.10 -7.74
C PRO A 24 -4.27 -10.04 -7.58
N ILE A 25 -3.66 -9.97 -6.40
CA ILE A 25 -2.40 -9.24 -6.19
C ILE A 25 -1.26 -10.25 -6.28
N LYS A 26 -0.48 -10.16 -7.35
CA LYS A 26 0.59 -11.11 -7.67
C LYS A 26 1.78 -10.95 -6.73
N GLU A 27 2.40 -12.08 -6.36
CA GLU A 27 3.61 -12.09 -5.51
C GLU A 27 4.78 -11.42 -6.26
N ASN A 28 5.52 -10.56 -5.56
CA ASN A 28 6.71 -9.84 -6.07
C ASN A 28 6.45 -9.04 -7.36
N HIS A 29 5.23 -8.51 -7.50
CA HIS A 29 4.85 -7.62 -8.59
C HIS A 29 4.19 -6.36 -8.02
N ILE A 30 4.20 -5.31 -8.83
CA ILE A 30 3.48 -4.07 -8.54
C ILE A 30 2.16 -4.10 -9.30
N THR A 31 1.04 -4.02 -8.56
CA THR A 31 -0.30 -3.85 -9.11
C THR A 31 -0.76 -2.42 -8.88
N ALA A 32 -0.95 -1.65 -9.95
CA ALA A 32 -1.52 -0.31 -9.86
C ALA A 32 -3.06 -0.36 -9.90
N LEU A 33 -3.70 0.41 -9.03
CA LEU A 33 -5.13 0.68 -9.05
C LEU A 33 -5.34 2.09 -9.61
N ILE A 34 -5.96 2.20 -10.78
CA ILE A 34 -6.25 3.47 -11.45
C ILE A 34 -7.75 3.68 -11.60
N GLY A 35 -8.18 4.92 -11.87
CA GLY A 35 -9.57 5.29 -12.06
C GLY A 35 -9.88 6.68 -11.50
N PRO A 36 -11.07 7.23 -11.79
CA PRO A 36 -11.47 8.56 -11.33
C PRO A 36 -11.48 8.68 -9.80
N SER A 37 -11.43 9.93 -9.30
CA SER A 37 -11.58 10.18 -7.86
C SER A 37 -12.93 9.68 -7.36
N GLY A 38 -12.94 9.05 -6.18
CA GLY A 38 -14.16 8.52 -5.57
C GLY A 38 -14.63 7.16 -6.11
N CYS A 39 -13.96 6.53 -7.10
CA CYS A 39 -14.39 5.24 -7.63
C CYS A 39 -14.13 4.01 -6.73
N GLY A 40 -13.51 4.18 -5.54
CA GLY A 40 -13.33 3.10 -4.57
C GLY A 40 -11.91 2.56 -4.42
N LYS A 41 -10.88 3.05 -5.16
CA LYS A 41 -9.49 2.56 -5.10
C LYS A 41 -8.91 2.50 -3.69
N SER A 42 -8.91 3.63 -2.99
CA SER A 42 -8.41 3.69 -1.61
C SER A 42 -9.27 2.89 -0.64
N THR A 43 -10.57 2.74 -0.91
CA THR A 43 -11.46 1.88 -0.13
C THR A 43 -11.03 0.41 -0.28
N LEU A 44 -10.78 -0.05 -1.51
CA LEU A 44 -10.28 -1.41 -1.77
C LEU A 44 -8.91 -1.64 -1.13
N LEU A 45 -7.98 -0.69 -1.33
CA LEU A 45 -6.64 -0.78 -0.74
C LEU A 45 -6.71 -0.91 0.78
N ARG A 46 -7.53 -0.10 1.44
CA ARG A 46 -7.71 -0.10 2.90
C ARG A 46 -8.46 -1.35 3.41
N ALA A 47 -9.29 -1.98 2.59
CA ALA A 47 -9.93 -3.25 2.94
C ALA A 47 -8.91 -4.40 3.02
N MET A 48 -7.83 -4.37 2.22
CA MET A 48 -6.80 -5.43 2.19
C MET A 48 -6.03 -5.58 3.52
N ASN A 49 -6.01 -4.56 4.40
CA ASN A 49 -5.42 -4.65 5.73
C ASN A 49 -6.42 -4.40 6.86
N ARG A 50 -7.70 -4.41 6.54
CA ARG A 50 -8.80 -4.27 7.49
C ARG A 50 -8.73 -2.99 8.34
N ILE A 51 -8.20 -1.87 7.78
CA ILE A 51 -8.13 -0.61 8.53
C ILE A 51 -9.51 0.03 8.74
N HIS A 52 -10.49 -0.32 7.90
CA HIS A 52 -11.87 0.13 8.07
C HIS A 52 -12.53 -0.39 9.35
N ASP A 53 -12.02 -1.47 9.97
CA ASP A 53 -12.54 -1.97 11.25
C ASP A 53 -12.26 -1.03 12.44
N LEU A 54 -11.44 0.00 12.24
CA LEU A 54 -11.33 1.11 13.20
C LEU A 54 -12.62 1.95 13.27
N TYR A 55 -13.49 1.80 12.26
CA TYR A 55 -14.79 2.48 12.19
C TYR A 55 -15.92 1.45 12.28
N PRO A 56 -16.65 1.38 13.40
CA PRO A 56 -17.69 0.38 13.59
C PRO A 56 -18.83 0.53 12.56
N GLY A 57 -19.35 -0.62 12.10
CA GLY A 57 -20.52 -0.67 11.21
C GLY A 57 -20.18 -0.78 9.72
N CYS A 58 -18.92 -0.96 9.33
CA CYS A 58 -18.56 -1.36 7.98
C CYS A 58 -18.99 -2.81 7.71
N GLN A 59 -19.49 -3.06 6.50
CA GLN A 59 -19.92 -4.41 6.06
C GLN A 59 -19.00 -4.91 4.95
N TYR A 60 -18.64 -6.18 5.05
CA TYR A 60 -17.78 -6.89 4.11
C TYR A 60 -18.52 -8.12 3.61
N GLU A 61 -18.51 -8.35 2.30
CA GLU A 61 -19.03 -9.56 1.66
C GLU A 61 -17.97 -10.14 0.73
N GLY A 62 -18.05 -11.44 0.41
CA GLY A 62 -17.03 -12.14 -0.38
C GLY A 62 -15.84 -12.59 0.46
N ALA A 63 -14.63 -12.62 -0.12
CA ALA A 63 -13.42 -13.08 0.55
C ALA A 63 -12.18 -12.27 0.14
N ILE A 64 -11.25 -12.09 1.09
CA ILE A 64 -9.90 -11.59 0.82
C ILE A 64 -8.89 -12.59 1.38
N LYS A 65 -8.33 -13.41 0.50
CA LYS A 65 -7.46 -14.52 0.85
C LYS A 65 -6.00 -14.11 0.88
N LEU A 66 -5.32 -14.39 1.98
CA LEU A 66 -3.88 -14.16 2.15
C LEU A 66 -3.17 -15.49 2.38
N LYS A 67 -2.17 -15.79 1.55
CA LYS A 67 -1.31 -16.95 1.73
C LYS A 67 -0.41 -16.75 2.97
N ASN A 68 -0.39 -17.73 3.85
CA ASN A 68 0.47 -17.73 5.03
C ASN A 68 1.88 -18.21 4.68
N ARG A 69 2.84 -17.92 5.56
CA ARG A 69 4.24 -18.34 5.38
C ARG A 69 4.44 -19.86 5.42
N ASP A 70 3.51 -20.60 6.02
CA ASP A 70 3.45 -22.08 6.04
C ASP A 70 2.80 -22.66 4.77
N GLY A 71 2.38 -21.81 3.82
CA GLY A 71 1.71 -22.20 2.59
C GLY A 71 0.19 -22.32 2.68
N SER A 72 -0.40 -22.29 3.88
CA SER A 72 -1.87 -22.27 4.04
C SER A 72 -2.45 -20.95 3.54
N VAL A 73 -3.75 -20.93 3.26
CA VAL A 73 -4.48 -19.74 2.83
C VAL A 73 -5.57 -19.44 3.84
N GLY A 74 -5.55 -18.22 4.38
CA GLY A 74 -6.57 -17.72 5.31
C GLY A 74 -7.38 -16.59 4.70
N ASP A 75 -8.66 -16.50 5.06
CA ASP A 75 -9.47 -15.32 4.74
C ASP A 75 -9.29 -14.26 5.83
N ILE A 76 -8.84 -13.08 5.44
CA ILE A 76 -8.66 -11.98 6.40
C ILE A 76 -9.98 -11.44 6.92
N LEU A 77 -11.11 -11.72 6.24
CA LEU A 77 -12.44 -11.31 6.71
C LEU A 77 -12.91 -12.12 7.93
N ASP A 78 -12.34 -13.32 8.15
CA ASP A 78 -12.62 -14.16 9.32
C ASP A 78 -11.93 -13.71 10.60
N ILE A 79 -11.01 -12.76 10.52
CA ILE A 79 -10.28 -12.24 11.68
C ILE A 79 -11.24 -11.50 12.60
N LYS A 80 -11.24 -11.89 13.90
CA LYS A 80 -12.09 -11.29 14.94
C LYS A 80 -11.33 -10.82 16.16
N LYS A 81 -10.11 -11.37 16.40
CA LYS A 81 -9.31 -11.05 17.60
C LYS A 81 -8.37 -9.87 17.31
N GLU A 82 -8.23 -9.00 18.28
CA GLU A 82 -7.39 -7.80 18.16
C GLU A 82 -5.93 -8.12 17.82
N ASN A 83 -5.36 -9.14 18.45
CA ASN A 83 -3.99 -9.59 18.15
C ASN A 83 -3.82 -10.06 16.70
N ASP A 84 -4.82 -10.70 16.12
CA ASP A 84 -4.76 -11.17 14.73
C ASP A 84 -4.78 -9.99 13.74
N PHE A 85 -5.48 -8.87 14.07
CA PHE A 85 -5.39 -7.63 13.29
C PHE A 85 -4.01 -6.99 13.37
N ILE A 86 -3.34 -7.05 14.53
CA ILE A 86 -1.95 -6.57 14.67
C ILE A 86 -1.05 -7.38 13.75
N HIS A 87 -1.15 -8.72 13.77
CA HIS A 87 -0.38 -9.60 12.90
C HIS A 87 -0.70 -9.39 11.42
N LEU A 88 -1.97 -9.20 11.05
CA LEU A 88 -2.35 -8.87 9.69
C LEU A 88 -1.66 -7.58 9.23
N ARG A 89 -1.72 -6.51 10.02
CA ARG A 89 -1.15 -5.20 9.66
C ARG A 89 0.38 -5.16 9.67
N GLN A 90 1.04 -6.10 10.35
CA GLN A 90 2.49 -6.33 10.21
C GLN A 90 2.82 -6.97 8.86
N ARG A 91 1.97 -7.89 8.38
CA ARG A 91 2.13 -8.60 7.11
C ARG A 91 1.66 -7.80 5.90
N VAL A 92 0.62 -6.99 6.08
CA VAL A 92 0.03 -6.13 5.05
C VAL A 92 0.18 -4.68 5.50
N GLY A 93 1.35 -4.12 5.23
CA GLY A 93 1.71 -2.76 5.65
C GLY A 93 1.12 -1.70 4.74
N MET A 94 0.74 -0.54 5.30
CA MET A 94 0.11 0.54 4.55
C MET A 94 0.90 1.84 4.65
N ILE A 95 1.09 2.48 3.52
CA ILE A 95 1.67 3.81 3.35
C ILE A 95 0.56 4.74 2.86
N PHE A 96 0.29 5.80 3.64
CA PHE A 96 -0.77 6.76 3.36
C PHE A 96 -0.30 7.88 2.43
N GLN A 97 -1.25 8.55 1.78
CA GLN A 97 -1.05 9.67 0.89
C GLN A 97 -0.27 10.81 1.55
N LYS A 98 -0.66 11.18 2.77
CA LYS A 98 0.03 12.21 3.56
C LYS A 98 1.05 11.54 4.48
N PRO A 99 2.34 11.89 4.39
CA PRO A 99 3.33 11.39 5.33
C PRO A 99 2.97 11.82 6.76
N THR A 100 2.95 10.84 7.66
CA THR A 100 2.60 11.06 9.07
C THR A 100 3.64 10.39 9.98
N PRO A 101 4.85 10.97 10.08
CA PRO A 101 5.81 10.51 11.08
C PRO A 101 5.22 10.73 12.47
N PHE A 102 5.49 9.81 13.39
CA PHE A 102 5.14 9.99 14.80
C PHE A 102 5.94 11.16 15.38
N PRO A 103 5.42 11.90 16.37
CA PRO A 103 6.13 12.98 17.07
C PRO A 103 7.22 12.41 17.99
N MET A 104 8.16 11.72 17.39
CA MET A 104 9.28 10.99 17.99
C MET A 104 10.53 11.18 17.14
N THR A 105 11.67 10.70 17.61
CA THR A 105 12.90 10.69 16.82
C THR A 105 12.79 9.80 15.57
N ILE A 106 13.67 9.97 14.60
CA ILE A 106 13.75 9.13 13.39
C ILE A 106 13.93 7.66 13.82
N TYR A 107 14.84 7.39 14.76
CA TYR A 107 15.08 6.07 15.32
C TYR A 107 13.81 5.47 15.94
N GLU A 108 13.13 6.19 16.80
CA GLU A 108 11.93 5.71 17.50
C GLU A 108 10.75 5.48 16.55
N ASN A 109 10.64 6.26 15.46
CA ASN A 109 9.63 5.99 14.44
C ASN A 109 9.71 4.59 13.87
N ILE A 110 10.92 4.04 13.69
CA ILE A 110 11.14 2.69 13.16
C ILE A 110 11.09 1.66 14.27
N ALA A 111 11.80 1.92 15.39
CA ALA A 111 11.90 1.01 16.52
C ALA A 111 10.54 0.68 17.16
N TYR A 112 9.59 1.62 17.13
CA TYR A 112 8.27 1.45 17.73
C TYR A 112 7.53 0.22 17.19
N GLY A 113 7.44 0.08 15.88
CA GLY A 113 6.79 -1.08 15.25
C GLY A 113 7.52 -2.39 15.53
N LEU A 114 8.85 -2.37 15.52
CA LEU A 114 9.68 -3.54 15.83
C LEU A 114 9.49 -4.03 17.27
N ARG A 115 9.38 -3.10 18.23
CA ARG A 115 9.10 -3.47 19.63
C ARG A 115 7.71 -4.08 19.83
N ILE A 116 6.70 -3.58 19.12
CA ILE A 116 5.35 -4.19 19.09
C ILE A 116 5.43 -5.60 18.49
N ALA A 117 6.26 -5.80 17.47
CA ALA A 117 6.51 -7.11 16.87
C ALA A 117 7.34 -8.05 17.77
N GLY A 118 7.74 -7.62 18.98
CA GLY A 118 8.44 -8.42 19.96
C GLY A 118 9.98 -8.34 19.91
N ILE A 119 10.56 -7.53 19.02
CA ILE A 119 12.00 -7.33 18.93
C ILE A 119 12.43 -6.33 20.01
N LYS A 120 13.13 -6.81 21.05
CA LYS A 120 13.53 -6.01 22.21
C LYS A 120 15.04 -5.83 22.35
N ASN A 121 15.82 -6.70 21.71
CA ASN A 121 17.28 -6.63 21.75
C ASN A 121 17.76 -5.36 21.03
N LYS A 122 18.61 -4.58 21.66
CA LYS A 122 19.10 -3.31 21.14
C LYS A 122 19.93 -3.49 19.88
N THR A 123 20.79 -4.49 19.82
CA THR A 123 21.64 -4.78 18.66
C THR A 123 20.79 -5.16 17.46
N ASP A 124 19.81 -6.06 17.63
CA ASP A 124 18.89 -6.48 16.56
C ASP A 124 18.08 -5.28 16.03
N LEU A 125 17.60 -4.41 16.93
CA LEU A 125 16.89 -3.19 16.55
C LEU A 125 17.77 -2.26 15.70
N GLU A 126 19.02 -2.02 16.11
CA GLU A 126 19.97 -1.18 15.39
C GLU A 126 20.26 -1.73 13.98
N GLU A 127 20.53 -3.03 13.88
CA GLU A 127 20.78 -3.70 12.58
C GLU A 127 19.58 -3.60 11.64
N ILE A 128 18.36 -3.87 12.14
CA ILE A 128 17.15 -3.80 11.33
C ILE A 128 16.87 -2.36 10.90
N ILE A 129 17.04 -1.38 11.80
CA ILE A 129 16.81 0.04 11.50
C ILE A 129 17.77 0.53 10.42
N VAL A 130 19.07 0.25 10.57
CA VAL A 130 20.09 0.64 9.58
C VAL A 130 19.75 0.02 8.23
N LYS A 131 19.49 -1.29 8.19
CA LYS A 131 19.14 -2.00 6.97
C LYS A 131 17.88 -1.44 6.30
N SER A 132 16.84 -1.17 7.08
CA SER A 132 15.58 -0.63 6.56
C SER A 132 15.73 0.80 6.02
N LEU A 133 16.55 1.63 6.65
CA LEU A 133 16.89 2.96 6.15
C LEU A 133 17.72 2.91 4.86
N GLN A 134 18.58 1.90 4.71
CA GLN A 134 19.33 1.65 3.46
C GLN A 134 18.38 1.18 2.34
N ASP A 135 17.51 0.22 2.61
CA ASP A 135 16.51 -0.29 1.66
C ASP A 135 15.54 0.84 1.20
N ALA A 136 15.29 1.83 2.05
CA ALA A 136 14.48 3.02 1.72
C ALA A 136 15.30 4.21 1.18
N ALA A 137 16.59 4.02 0.83
CA ALA A 137 17.50 5.05 0.35
C ALA A 137 17.52 6.33 1.21
N LEU A 138 17.31 6.19 2.54
CA LEU A 138 17.26 7.31 3.47
C LEU A 138 18.47 7.38 4.40
N TRP A 139 19.22 6.28 4.55
CA TRP A 139 20.33 6.15 5.49
C TRP A 139 21.35 7.29 5.40
N ASN A 140 21.84 7.59 4.21
CA ASN A 140 22.88 8.62 4.02
C ASN A 140 22.45 10.03 4.41
N GLU A 141 21.15 10.29 4.42
CA GLU A 141 20.59 11.60 4.74
C GLU A 141 20.31 11.76 6.24
N VAL A 142 20.16 10.65 6.99
CA VAL A 142 19.69 10.70 8.39
C VAL A 142 20.62 10.05 9.39
N LYS A 143 21.67 9.32 8.98
CA LYS A 143 22.55 8.53 9.87
C LYS A 143 23.14 9.35 11.04
N ASP A 144 23.47 10.64 10.83
CA ASP A 144 24.08 11.52 11.82
C ASP A 144 23.03 12.25 12.69
N ARG A 145 21.72 12.01 12.45
CA ARG A 145 20.62 12.69 13.14
C ARG A 145 19.45 11.77 13.52
N LEU A 146 19.72 10.47 13.72
CA LEU A 146 18.69 9.46 14.05
C LEU A 146 17.90 9.81 15.32
N HIS A 147 18.49 10.55 16.25
CA HIS A 147 17.86 10.97 17.50
C HIS A 147 17.19 12.36 17.43
N GLN A 148 17.14 12.99 16.27
CA GLN A 148 16.37 14.21 16.06
C GLN A 148 14.90 13.91 15.74
N ASP A 149 14.03 14.90 16.01
CA ASP A 149 12.59 14.79 15.74
C ASP A 149 12.32 14.58 14.24
N ALA A 150 11.56 13.53 13.93
CA ALA A 150 11.25 13.16 12.56
C ALA A 150 10.40 14.20 11.81
N ARG A 151 9.69 15.08 12.52
CA ARG A 151 8.89 16.16 11.91
C ARG A 151 9.75 17.25 11.26
N GLY A 152 11.04 17.33 11.61
CA GLY A 152 12.02 18.23 10.98
C GLY A 152 12.53 17.74 9.62
N LEU A 153 12.13 16.56 9.14
CA LEU A 153 12.46 16.04 7.82
C LEU A 153 11.65 16.75 6.71
N SER A 154 12.21 16.81 5.50
CA SER A 154 11.45 17.25 4.31
C SER A 154 10.29 16.30 3.99
N GLY A 155 9.31 16.74 3.20
CA GLY A 155 8.15 15.91 2.84
C GLY A 155 8.55 14.56 2.21
N GLY A 156 9.49 14.56 1.27
CA GLY A 156 10.02 13.32 0.66
C GLY A 156 10.76 12.44 1.65
N GLN A 157 11.54 13.02 2.58
CA GLN A 157 12.20 12.28 3.65
C GLN A 157 11.19 11.69 4.64
N GLN A 158 10.14 12.43 5.00
CA GLN A 158 9.07 11.92 5.86
C GLN A 158 8.34 10.75 5.21
N GLN A 159 8.07 10.82 3.91
CA GLN A 159 7.43 9.75 3.17
C GLN A 159 8.32 8.50 3.15
N ARG A 160 9.61 8.65 2.84
CA ARG A 160 10.58 7.53 2.90
C ARG A 160 10.72 6.96 4.33
N LEU A 161 10.62 7.77 5.36
CA LEU A 161 10.59 7.28 6.76
C LEU A 161 9.31 6.46 7.02
N CYS A 162 8.14 6.90 6.54
CA CYS A 162 6.90 6.12 6.64
C CYS A 162 7.00 4.77 5.90
N ILE A 163 7.69 4.73 4.76
CA ILE A 163 7.97 3.48 4.03
C ILE A 163 8.95 2.61 4.82
N THR A 164 10.02 3.19 5.37
CA THR A 164 11.00 2.49 6.21
C THR A 164 10.33 1.78 7.40
N ARG A 165 9.35 2.41 8.05
CA ARG A 165 8.57 1.81 9.15
C ARG A 165 7.87 0.52 8.74
N VAL A 166 7.37 0.46 7.51
CA VAL A 166 6.70 -0.73 6.96
C VAL A 166 7.73 -1.78 6.56
N VAL A 167 8.79 -1.39 5.84
CA VAL A 167 9.87 -2.29 5.39
C VAL A 167 10.55 -2.99 6.57
N ALA A 168 10.74 -2.30 7.68
CA ALA A 168 11.38 -2.85 8.89
C ALA A 168 10.65 -4.08 9.43
N LEU A 169 9.34 -4.17 9.24
CA LEU A 169 8.52 -5.31 9.67
C LEU A 169 8.56 -6.50 8.69
N LYS A 170 9.23 -6.37 7.53
CA LYS A 170 9.31 -7.37 6.47
C LYS A 170 7.92 -7.89 6.08
N PRO A 171 7.05 -7.02 5.55
CA PRO A 171 5.68 -7.39 5.19
C PRO A 171 5.65 -8.38 4.02
N ASP A 172 4.52 -9.06 3.84
CA ASP A 172 4.27 -9.89 2.65
C ASP A 172 3.70 -9.03 1.50
N LEU A 173 2.97 -7.95 1.86
CA LEU A 173 2.35 -7.01 0.92
C LEU A 173 2.47 -5.58 1.43
N MET A 174 2.85 -4.66 0.56
CA MET A 174 2.89 -3.23 0.82
C MET A 174 1.78 -2.51 0.04
N LEU A 175 1.00 -1.71 0.73
CA LEU A 175 -0.11 -0.94 0.18
C LEU A 175 0.27 0.55 0.14
N PHE A 176 0.24 1.17 -1.03
CA PHE A 176 0.56 2.58 -1.21
C PHE A 176 -0.68 3.36 -1.68
N ASP A 177 -1.17 4.28 -0.85
CA ASP A 177 -2.30 5.15 -1.19
C ASP A 177 -1.77 6.50 -1.66
N GLU A 178 -1.61 6.69 -2.97
CA GLU A 178 -1.10 7.92 -3.61
C GLU A 178 0.20 8.48 -2.98
N PRO A 179 1.28 7.69 -2.86
CA PRO A 179 2.43 8.02 -2.00
C PRO A 179 3.23 9.26 -2.45
N THR A 180 3.01 9.77 -3.65
CA THR A 180 3.79 10.86 -4.25
C THR A 180 2.96 12.10 -4.59
N SER A 181 1.64 12.09 -4.33
CA SER A 181 0.71 13.14 -4.76
C SER A 181 0.98 14.53 -4.17
N ALA A 182 1.65 14.60 -3.01
CA ALA A 182 1.99 15.84 -2.31
C ALA A 182 3.48 16.21 -2.41
N LEU A 183 4.24 15.56 -3.31
CA LEU A 183 5.69 15.70 -3.41
C LEU A 183 6.12 16.43 -4.68
N ASP A 184 7.30 17.03 -4.61
CA ASP A 184 7.98 17.58 -5.77
C ASP A 184 8.45 16.49 -6.75
N PRO A 185 8.76 16.83 -8.03
CA PRO A 185 9.16 15.84 -9.03
C PRO A 185 10.40 15.02 -8.67
N ILE A 186 11.39 15.63 -8.00
CA ILE A 186 12.64 14.95 -7.62
C ILE A 186 12.34 13.89 -6.54
N SER A 187 11.59 14.28 -5.51
CA SER A 187 11.15 13.37 -4.44
C SER A 187 10.25 12.25 -4.98
N THR A 188 9.41 12.56 -5.98
CA THR A 188 8.57 11.57 -6.65
C THR A 188 9.42 10.50 -7.34
N LEU A 189 10.40 10.89 -8.15
CA LEU A 189 11.30 9.95 -8.84
C LEU A 189 12.07 9.07 -7.84
N ALA A 190 12.60 9.66 -6.77
CA ALA A 190 13.31 8.90 -5.74
C ALA A 190 12.43 7.84 -5.06
N ILE A 191 11.15 8.12 -4.86
CA ILE A 191 10.19 7.15 -4.31
C ILE A 191 9.82 6.08 -5.35
N GLU A 192 9.65 6.43 -6.62
CA GLU A 192 9.40 5.46 -7.69
C GLU A 192 10.56 4.48 -7.83
N GLU A 193 11.81 4.95 -7.86
CA GLU A 193 13.01 4.10 -7.90
C GLU A 193 13.08 3.17 -6.68
N MET A 194 12.77 3.69 -5.50
CA MET A 194 12.71 2.87 -4.28
C MET A 194 11.62 1.80 -4.37
N ILE A 195 10.41 2.13 -4.84
CA ILE A 195 9.31 1.17 -5.01
C ILE A 195 9.71 0.06 -5.97
N LEU A 196 10.39 0.38 -7.08
CA LEU A 196 10.93 -0.60 -8.03
C LEU A 196 11.96 -1.53 -7.37
N GLY A 197 12.84 -1.01 -6.52
CA GLY A 197 13.78 -1.83 -5.75
C GLY A 197 13.10 -2.71 -4.69
N LEU A 198 12.02 -2.24 -4.09
CA LEU A 198 11.26 -3.00 -3.09
C LEU A 198 10.47 -4.17 -3.70
N LYS A 199 10.06 -4.08 -4.97
CA LYS A 199 9.36 -5.15 -5.70
C LYS A 199 10.13 -6.46 -5.70
N GLU A 200 11.45 -6.43 -5.69
CA GLU A 200 12.29 -7.62 -5.66
C GLU A 200 12.08 -8.49 -4.40
N LYS A 201 11.54 -7.89 -3.35
CA LYS A 201 11.35 -8.54 -2.04
C LYS A 201 9.90 -8.61 -1.59
N TYR A 202 9.05 -7.72 -2.08
CA TYR A 202 7.69 -7.51 -1.57
C TYR A 202 6.68 -7.43 -2.70
N SER A 203 5.48 -7.96 -2.46
CA SER A 203 4.33 -7.68 -3.32
C SER A 203 3.85 -6.25 -3.04
N ILE A 204 3.39 -5.53 -4.06
CA ILE A 204 3.00 -4.12 -3.93
C ILE A 204 1.66 -3.89 -4.61
N ALA A 205 0.74 -3.21 -3.92
CA ALA A 205 -0.44 -2.60 -4.51
C ALA A 205 -0.38 -1.09 -4.32
N ILE A 206 -0.53 -0.33 -5.39
CA ILE A 206 -0.42 1.13 -5.39
C ILE A 206 -1.64 1.80 -6.00
N VAL A 207 -2.25 2.73 -5.30
CA VAL A 207 -3.23 3.65 -5.86
C VAL A 207 -2.50 4.87 -6.39
N THR A 208 -2.78 5.23 -7.62
CA THR A 208 -2.30 6.49 -8.22
C THR A 208 -3.33 7.06 -9.20
N HIS A 209 -3.38 8.38 -9.28
CA HIS A 209 -4.10 9.10 -10.32
C HIS A 209 -3.19 9.56 -11.47
N ASN A 210 -1.86 9.31 -11.35
CA ASN A 210 -0.89 9.63 -12.38
C ASN A 210 -0.67 8.43 -13.31
N MET A 211 -1.21 8.51 -14.53
CA MET A 211 -1.11 7.45 -15.53
C MET A 211 0.33 7.17 -15.95
N HIS A 212 1.17 8.21 -16.04
CA HIS A 212 2.58 8.02 -16.36
C HIS A 212 3.33 7.27 -15.25
N GLN A 213 2.98 7.52 -13.99
CA GLN A 213 3.52 6.75 -12.87
C GLN A 213 3.09 5.28 -12.96
N ALA A 214 1.79 5.01 -13.10
CA ALA A 214 1.27 3.65 -13.23
C ALA A 214 1.99 2.90 -14.35
N SER A 215 2.09 3.50 -15.53
CA SER A 215 2.73 2.89 -16.71
C SER A 215 4.22 2.59 -16.51
N ARG A 216 4.95 3.42 -15.72
CA ARG A 216 6.39 3.23 -15.50
C ARG A 216 6.75 2.18 -14.47
N ILE A 217 5.96 2.10 -13.39
CA ILE A 217 6.39 1.29 -12.23
C ILE A 217 5.60 0.01 -12.03
N SER A 218 4.40 -0.15 -12.60
CA SER A 218 3.57 -1.33 -12.34
C SER A 218 3.74 -2.42 -13.38
N ASP A 219 3.57 -3.67 -12.95
CA ASP A 219 3.54 -4.86 -13.78
C ASP A 219 2.11 -5.17 -14.25
N TYR A 220 1.14 -4.92 -13.36
CA TYR A 220 -0.29 -5.10 -13.59
C TYR A 220 -1.03 -3.82 -13.27
N THR A 221 -2.10 -3.57 -14.00
CA THR A 221 -2.97 -2.42 -13.77
C THR A 221 -4.42 -2.85 -13.69
N ALA A 222 -5.12 -2.37 -12.66
CA ALA A 222 -6.55 -2.56 -12.46
C ALA A 222 -7.26 -1.22 -12.61
N PHE A 223 -8.18 -1.12 -13.57
CA PHE A 223 -9.01 0.07 -13.76
C PHE A 223 -10.33 -0.10 -13.03
N MET A 224 -10.64 0.85 -12.15
CA MET A 224 -11.87 0.89 -11.36
C MET A 224 -12.74 2.08 -11.74
N TYR A 225 -14.06 1.84 -11.78
CA TYR A 225 -15.05 2.87 -12.03
C TYR A 225 -16.31 2.65 -11.21
N LEU A 226 -16.76 3.67 -10.47
CA LEU A 226 -17.98 3.69 -9.64
C LEU A 226 -18.16 2.45 -8.74
N GLY A 227 -17.08 1.93 -8.17
CA GLY A 227 -17.10 0.78 -7.26
C GLY A 227 -16.92 -0.58 -7.91
N ASP A 228 -16.83 -0.64 -9.24
CA ASP A 228 -16.60 -1.87 -9.99
C ASP A 228 -15.15 -1.95 -10.51
N LEU A 229 -14.62 -3.17 -10.63
CA LEU A 229 -13.42 -3.47 -11.40
C LEU A 229 -13.82 -3.64 -12.86
N ILE A 230 -13.39 -2.73 -13.71
CA ILE A 230 -13.73 -2.75 -15.14
C ILE A 230 -12.78 -3.63 -15.93
N GLU A 231 -11.48 -3.50 -15.68
CA GLU A 231 -10.46 -4.25 -16.39
C GLU A 231 -9.22 -4.47 -15.51
N PHE A 232 -8.58 -5.63 -15.67
CA PHE A 232 -7.31 -5.97 -15.06
C PHE A 232 -6.47 -6.79 -16.03
N ASP A 233 -5.28 -6.28 -16.34
CA ASP A 233 -4.32 -6.99 -17.20
C ASP A 233 -2.89 -6.53 -16.92
N HIS A 234 -1.91 -7.04 -17.66
CA HIS A 234 -0.55 -6.50 -17.69
C HIS A 234 -0.57 -5.00 -18.04
N THR A 235 0.27 -4.22 -17.39
CA THR A 235 0.30 -2.77 -17.57
C THR A 235 0.52 -2.36 -19.03
N ASP A 236 1.42 -3.03 -19.74
CA ASP A 236 1.67 -2.74 -21.16
C ASP A 236 0.40 -2.93 -22.01
N VAL A 237 -0.38 -3.99 -21.75
CA VAL A 237 -1.64 -4.24 -22.45
C VAL A 237 -2.65 -3.15 -22.13
N MET A 238 -2.81 -2.83 -20.85
CA MET A 238 -3.75 -1.80 -20.39
C MET A 238 -3.50 -0.43 -21.02
N PHE A 239 -2.23 -0.05 -21.20
CA PHE A 239 -1.87 1.27 -21.73
C PHE A 239 -1.73 1.34 -23.26
N THR A 240 -1.62 0.20 -23.96
CA THR A 240 -1.46 0.17 -25.41
C THR A 240 -2.69 -0.36 -26.15
N ASN A 241 -3.34 -1.37 -25.62
CA ASN A 241 -4.48 -2.04 -26.26
C ASN A 241 -5.47 -2.60 -25.22
N PRO A 242 -6.12 -1.75 -24.41
CA PRO A 242 -7.12 -2.19 -23.44
C PRO A 242 -8.32 -2.83 -24.15
N LYS A 243 -8.90 -3.84 -23.52
CA LYS A 243 -10.06 -4.59 -24.05
C LYS A 243 -11.35 -3.81 -23.88
N GLU A 244 -11.46 -3.06 -22.77
CA GLU A 244 -12.66 -2.31 -22.44
C GLU A 244 -12.58 -0.87 -22.99
N GLN A 245 -13.61 -0.45 -23.74
CA GLN A 245 -13.68 0.91 -24.27
C GLN A 245 -13.64 1.98 -23.19
N GLN A 246 -14.15 1.66 -22.00
CA GLN A 246 -14.16 2.55 -20.85
C GLN A 246 -12.75 2.79 -20.32
N THR A 247 -11.92 1.74 -20.26
CA THR A 247 -10.48 1.83 -19.94
C THR A 247 -9.74 2.70 -20.94
N ASN A 248 -9.96 2.46 -22.25
CA ASN A 248 -9.35 3.25 -23.32
C ASN A 248 -9.70 4.73 -23.22
N ASN A 249 -10.97 5.05 -22.99
CA ASN A 249 -11.42 6.43 -22.82
C ASN A 249 -10.76 7.10 -21.61
N TYR A 250 -10.61 6.38 -20.50
CA TYR A 250 -9.98 6.91 -19.29
C TYR A 250 -8.49 7.21 -19.53
N ILE A 251 -7.74 6.26 -20.08
CA ILE A 251 -6.29 6.39 -20.30
C ILE A 251 -5.98 7.48 -21.34
N THR A 252 -6.82 7.62 -22.37
CA THR A 252 -6.65 8.65 -23.42
C THR A 252 -7.19 10.02 -23.05
N GLY A 253 -7.72 10.21 -21.83
CA GLY A 253 -8.28 11.49 -21.37
C GLY A 253 -9.62 11.87 -22.01
N LYS A 254 -10.30 10.93 -22.66
CA LYS A 254 -11.64 11.12 -23.29
C LYS A 254 -12.78 10.78 -22.32
N PHE A 255 -12.48 10.70 -21.04
CA PHE A 255 -13.40 10.33 -20.00
C PHE A 255 -14.06 11.60 -19.43
N GLY A 256 -15.33 11.81 -19.75
CA GLY A 256 -16.12 12.98 -19.34
C GLY A 256 -17.54 12.90 -19.86
#